data_a335f47e1cf212b9327248f7bfed823d
#
_entry.id   a335f47e1cf212b9327248f7bfed823d
#
_cell.length_a   1.000
_cell.length_b   1.000
_cell.length_c   1.000
_cell.angle_alpha   90.00
_cell.angle_beta   90.00
_cell.angle_gamma   90.00
#
_symmetry.space_group_name_H-M   'P 1'
#
loop_
_entity.id
_entity.type
_entity.pdbx_description
1 polymer ?
#
loop_
_entity_poly.entity_id
_entity_poly.type
_entity_poly.pdbx_seq_one_letter_code
_entity_poly.pdbx_strand_id
1 'polypeptide(L)'
;MKKLFFLGLITLSFVSCASSLNSEKIDTLKEHRKVLKMTTELNKLQLDYEKEKANNVELSKKAADINVEANIATTEFSTTNASSTVKDAKTTIKRLKEAKSINKKLAKSQKKLKRLQKKIDKTQESINKLDLVVKIHEN
;
A
#
# COMPACT_ATOMS: atom_id res chain seq x y z
N MET A 1 14.03 11.77 14.08
CA MET A 1 14.65 10.56 14.67
C MET A 1 14.80 9.53 13.55
N LYS A 2 16.07 9.30 13.14
CA LYS A 2 16.41 8.39 12.01
C LYS A 2 16.42 6.96 12.56
N LYS A 3 15.43 6.14 12.14
CA LYS A 3 15.47 4.69 12.44
C LYS A 3 16.37 4.02 11.40
N LEU A 4 17.56 3.64 11.84
CA LEU A 4 18.50 2.80 11.11
C LEU A 4 17.89 1.40 10.93
N PHE A 5 17.58 1.04 9.68
CA PHE A 5 17.30 -0.34 9.31
C PHE A 5 18.61 -1.11 9.27
N PHE A 6 18.80 -2.00 10.21
CA PHE A 6 19.88 -2.99 10.18
C PHE A 6 19.64 -3.97 9.03
N LEU A 7 20.39 -3.79 7.94
CA LEU A 7 20.56 -4.81 6.91
C LEU A 7 21.50 -5.87 7.48
N GLY A 8 20.95 -6.96 8.02
CA GLY A 8 21.73 -8.14 8.41
C GLY A 8 22.32 -8.80 7.18
N LEU A 9 23.62 -8.62 6.99
CA LEU A 9 24.42 -9.31 5.96
C LEU A 9 24.57 -10.78 6.37
N ILE A 10 23.78 -11.67 5.79
CA ILE A 10 23.93 -13.12 5.97
C ILE A 10 25.04 -13.57 5.01
N THR A 11 26.26 -13.76 5.55
CA THR A 11 27.36 -14.42 4.84
C THR A 11 27.08 -15.93 4.75
N LEU A 12 26.72 -16.41 3.56
CA LEU A 12 26.60 -17.83 3.24
C LEU A 12 28.00 -18.45 3.10
N SER A 13 28.43 -19.19 4.12
CA SER A 13 29.59 -20.06 4.05
C SER A 13 29.24 -21.30 3.24
N PHE A 14 29.75 -21.43 2.01
CA PHE A 14 29.65 -22.66 1.23
C PHE A 14 30.62 -23.71 1.77
N VAL A 15 30.12 -24.66 2.54
CA VAL A 15 30.84 -25.90 2.85
C VAL A 15 30.51 -26.92 1.75
N SER A 16 31.52 -27.16 0.90
CA SER A 16 31.49 -28.21 -0.11
C SER A 16 31.71 -29.57 0.58
N CYS A 17 30.67 -30.40 0.66
CA CYS A 17 30.82 -31.85 0.91
C CYS A 17 29.86 -32.56 -0.02
N ALA A 18 30.44 -33.28 -1.01
CA ALA A 18 29.73 -34.24 -1.84
C ALA A 18 29.41 -35.50 -1.01
N SER A 19 28.18 -35.59 -0.52
CA SER A 19 27.59 -36.84 0.00
C SER A 19 26.13 -36.86 -0.44
N SER A 20 25.67 -38.06 -0.80
CA SER A 20 24.35 -38.37 -1.38
C SER A 20 23.25 -37.46 -0.82
N LEU A 21 22.74 -36.57 -1.68
CA LEU A 21 21.65 -35.65 -1.35
C LEU A 21 20.41 -36.52 -1.03
N ASN A 22 20.11 -36.70 0.23
CA ASN A 22 18.88 -37.31 0.68
C ASN A 22 17.70 -36.52 0.16
N SER A 23 16.68 -37.14 -0.37
CA SER A 23 15.46 -36.53 -0.91
C SER A 23 14.88 -35.50 0.05
N GLU A 24 14.97 -35.75 1.34
CA GLU A 24 14.52 -34.90 2.44
C GLU A 24 15.24 -33.53 2.48
N LYS A 25 16.56 -33.48 2.23
CA LYS A 25 17.33 -32.22 2.15
C LYS A 25 16.96 -31.37 0.92
N ILE A 26 16.62 -32.05 -0.19
CA ILE A 26 16.20 -31.37 -1.42
C ILE A 26 14.84 -30.68 -1.21
N ASP A 27 13.94 -31.35 -0.48
CA ASP A 27 12.60 -30.79 -0.22
C ASP A 27 12.66 -29.62 0.77
N THR A 28 13.48 -29.71 1.82
CA THR A 28 13.75 -28.58 2.73
C THR A 28 14.32 -27.37 1.99
N LEU A 29 15.28 -27.56 1.09
CA LEU A 29 15.83 -26.48 0.26
C LEU A 29 14.79 -25.83 -0.67
N LYS A 30 13.85 -26.63 -1.21
CA LYS A 30 12.74 -26.09 -2.00
C LYS A 30 11.80 -25.22 -1.17
N GLU A 31 11.52 -25.63 0.07
CA GLU A 31 10.69 -24.86 1.00
C GLU A 31 11.36 -23.57 1.41
N HIS A 32 12.64 -23.59 1.78
CA HIS A 32 13.41 -22.36 2.04
C HIS A 32 13.39 -21.39 0.87
N ARG A 33 13.59 -21.90 -0.36
CA ARG A 33 13.49 -21.05 -1.57
C ARG A 33 12.11 -20.44 -1.73
N LYS A 34 11.06 -21.16 -1.37
CA LYS A 34 9.68 -20.69 -1.42
C LYS A 34 9.45 -19.58 -0.38
N VAL A 35 9.92 -19.75 0.85
CA VAL A 35 9.89 -18.74 1.91
C VAL A 35 10.60 -17.46 1.46
N LEU A 36 11.83 -17.55 0.94
CA LEU A 36 12.58 -16.40 0.43
C LEU A 36 11.83 -15.65 -0.67
N LYS A 37 11.22 -16.39 -1.60
CA LYS A 37 10.42 -15.79 -2.67
C LYS A 37 9.20 -15.04 -2.11
N MET A 38 8.50 -15.62 -1.15
CA MET A 38 7.33 -15.01 -0.52
C MET A 38 7.72 -13.80 0.34
N THR A 39 8.85 -13.86 1.03
CA THR A 39 9.40 -12.73 1.79
C THR A 39 9.73 -11.55 0.87
N THR A 40 10.31 -11.83 -0.30
CA THR A 40 10.56 -10.81 -1.32
C THR A 40 9.25 -10.16 -1.82
N GLU A 41 8.21 -10.98 -2.05
CA GLU A 41 6.88 -10.47 -2.42
C GLU A 41 6.25 -9.65 -1.29
N LEU A 42 6.37 -10.08 -0.04
CA LEU A 42 5.89 -9.35 1.13
C LEU A 42 6.53 -7.96 1.22
N ASN A 43 7.85 -7.88 1.10
CA ASN A 43 8.57 -6.61 1.14
C ASN A 43 8.11 -5.66 0.02
N LYS A 44 7.86 -6.18 -1.17
CA LYS A 44 7.30 -5.41 -2.29
C LYS A 44 5.89 -4.89 -1.98
N LEU A 45 5.03 -5.73 -1.44
CA LEU A 45 3.67 -5.33 -1.05
C LEU A 45 3.68 -4.26 0.05
N GLN A 46 4.58 -4.38 1.03
CA GLN A 46 4.76 -3.38 2.08
C GLN A 46 5.24 -2.04 1.51
N LEU A 47 6.20 -2.06 0.59
CA LEU A 47 6.65 -0.86 -0.09
C LEU A 47 5.54 -0.18 -0.89
N ASP A 48 4.73 -0.96 -1.61
CA ASP A 48 3.59 -0.46 -2.38
C ASP A 48 2.50 0.11 -1.44
N TYR A 49 2.30 -0.51 -0.27
CA TYR A 49 1.39 -0.01 0.76
C TYR A 49 1.84 1.34 1.31
N GLU A 50 3.12 1.50 1.68
CA GLU A 50 3.63 2.76 2.21
C GLU A 50 3.58 3.90 1.16
N LYS A 51 3.88 3.60 -0.11
CA LYS A 51 3.71 4.57 -1.21
C LYS A 51 2.25 5.01 -1.36
N GLU A 52 1.32 4.06 -1.34
CA GLU A 52 -0.10 4.38 -1.47
C GLU A 52 -0.63 5.12 -0.23
N LYS A 53 -0.10 4.82 0.96
CA LYS A 53 -0.42 5.51 2.21
C LYS A 53 -0.01 6.99 2.16
N ALA A 54 1.18 7.28 1.65
CA ALA A 54 1.64 8.65 1.43
C ALA A 54 0.73 9.40 0.43
N ASN A 55 0.38 8.76 -0.69
CA ASN A 55 -0.58 9.30 -1.67
C ASN A 55 -1.97 9.53 -1.05
N ASN A 56 -2.44 8.62 -0.19
CA ASN A 56 -3.73 8.75 0.48
C ASN A 56 -3.77 9.96 1.42
N VAL A 57 -2.70 10.19 2.18
CA VAL A 57 -2.56 11.36 3.07
C VAL A 57 -2.62 12.65 2.27
N GLU A 58 -1.91 12.73 1.13
CA GLU A 58 -1.94 13.90 0.25
C GLU A 58 -3.34 14.13 -0.34
N LEU A 59 -3.98 13.07 -0.82
CA LEU A 59 -5.36 13.14 -1.35
C LEU A 59 -6.37 13.54 -0.27
N SER A 60 -6.19 13.08 0.97
CA SER A 60 -7.05 13.44 2.10
C SER A 60 -6.96 14.92 2.41
N LYS A 61 -5.74 15.48 2.42
CA LYS A 61 -5.53 16.93 2.61
C LYS A 61 -6.20 17.73 1.47
N LYS A 62 -5.91 17.36 0.22
CA LYS A 62 -6.53 18.01 -0.95
C LYS A 62 -8.06 17.91 -0.93
N ALA A 63 -8.61 16.78 -0.46
CA ALA A 63 -10.06 16.60 -0.35
C ALA A 63 -10.65 17.51 0.73
N ALA A 64 -9.98 17.69 1.87
CA ALA A 64 -10.41 18.62 2.91
C ALA A 64 -10.44 20.05 2.38
N ASP A 65 -9.34 20.51 1.75
CA ASP A 65 -9.20 21.87 1.22
C ASP A 65 -10.28 22.15 0.16
N ILE A 66 -10.42 21.30 -0.84
CA ILE A 66 -11.38 21.52 -1.93
C ILE A 66 -12.84 21.40 -1.48
N ASN A 67 -13.13 20.58 -0.46
CA ASN A 67 -14.47 20.49 0.11
C ASN A 67 -14.85 21.79 0.84
N VAL A 68 -13.90 22.41 1.55
CA VAL A 68 -14.13 23.75 2.15
C VAL A 68 -14.38 24.79 1.06
N GLU A 69 -13.54 24.86 0.02
CA GLU A 69 -13.73 25.78 -1.10
C GLU A 69 -15.07 25.57 -1.83
N ALA A 70 -15.47 24.33 -2.05
CA ALA A 70 -16.75 24.01 -2.66
C ALA A 70 -17.94 24.42 -1.78
N ASN A 71 -17.80 24.26 -0.45
CA ASN A 71 -18.82 24.70 0.50
C ASN A 71 -18.95 26.22 0.51
N ILE A 72 -17.82 26.95 0.59
CA ILE A 72 -17.81 28.44 0.51
C ILE A 72 -18.48 28.89 -0.79
N ALA A 73 -18.06 28.36 -1.94
CA ALA A 73 -18.65 28.71 -3.24
C ALA A 73 -20.16 28.41 -3.32
N THR A 74 -20.65 27.45 -2.55
CA THR A 74 -22.09 27.12 -2.50
C THR A 74 -22.84 28.08 -1.57
N THR A 75 -22.26 28.43 -0.43
CA THR A 75 -22.90 29.33 0.55
C THR A 75 -22.87 30.79 0.13
N GLU A 76 -21.82 31.22 -0.59
CA GLU A 76 -21.66 32.59 -1.10
C GLU A 76 -22.35 32.77 -2.46
N PHE A 77 -23.01 31.78 -3.01
CA PHE A 77 -23.73 31.86 -4.27
C PHE A 77 -24.85 32.90 -4.15
N SER A 78 -24.76 33.96 -4.95
CA SER A 78 -25.70 35.09 -4.94
C SER A 78 -26.48 35.16 -6.24
N THR A 79 -27.76 35.55 -6.11
CA THR A 79 -28.69 35.78 -7.23
C THR A 79 -29.08 37.25 -7.39
N THR A 80 -28.28 38.17 -6.83
CA THR A 80 -28.61 39.63 -6.77
C THR A 80 -28.62 40.31 -8.14
N ASN A 81 -27.80 39.84 -9.10
CA ASN A 81 -27.86 40.32 -10.48
C ASN A 81 -27.46 39.21 -11.47
N ALA A 82 -27.93 39.33 -12.73
CA ALA A 82 -27.73 38.26 -13.73
C ALA A 82 -26.25 37.98 -14.06
N SER A 83 -25.40 39.00 -14.10
CA SER A 83 -23.97 38.84 -14.44
C SER A 83 -23.20 38.15 -13.33
N SER A 84 -23.37 38.57 -12.08
CA SER A 84 -22.75 37.92 -10.92
C SER A 84 -23.27 36.48 -10.75
N THR A 85 -24.58 36.27 -10.88
CA THR A 85 -25.19 34.95 -10.80
C THR A 85 -24.57 33.96 -11.77
N VAL A 86 -24.35 34.32 -13.04
CA VAL A 86 -23.71 33.46 -14.03
C VAL A 86 -22.27 33.14 -13.68
N LYS A 87 -21.50 34.13 -13.20
CA LYS A 87 -20.11 33.95 -12.78
C LYS A 87 -20.02 33.00 -11.55
N ASP A 88 -20.84 33.25 -10.54
CA ASP A 88 -20.88 32.50 -9.31
C ASP A 88 -21.33 31.03 -9.56
N ALA A 89 -22.32 30.84 -10.44
CA ALA A 89 -22.74 29.52 -10.87
C ALA A 89 -21.61 28.75 -11.54
N LYS A 90 -20.84 29.34 -12.45
CA LYS A 90 -19.70 28.71 -13.09
C LYS A 90 -18.61 28.33 -12.09
N THR A 91 -18.30 29.23 -11.15
CA THR A 91 -17.30 28.97 -10.09
C THR A 91 -17.75 27.86 -9.19
N THR A 92 -18.98 27.87 -8.70
CA THR A 92 -19.56 26.83 -7.84
C THR A 92 -19.55 25.47 -8.55
N ILE A 93 -20.01 25.40 -9.80
CA ILE A 93 -19.98 24.15 -10.59
C ILE A 93 -18.55 23.63 -10.75
N LYS A 94 -17.57 24.50 -11.00
CA LYS A 94 -16.16 24.12 -11.11
C LYS A 94 -15.65 23.52 -9.81
N ARG A 95 -15.86 24.17 -8.68
CA ARG A 95 -15.43 23.68 -7.35
C ARG A 95 -16.09 22.36 -6.97
N LEU A 96 -17.38 22.22 -7.22
CA LEU A 96 -18.10 20.95 -6.98
C LEU A 96 -17.58 19.80 -7.85
N LYS A 97 -17.25 20.06 -9.12
CA LYS A 97 -16.64 19.05 -10.00
C LYS A 97 -15.25 18.65 -9.53
N GLU A 98 -14.43 19.61 -9.11
CA GLU A 98 -13.10 19.36 -8.53
C GLU A 98 -13.21 18.54 -7.25
N ALA A 99 -14.07 18.92 -6.31
CA ALA A 99 -14.34 18.19 -5.07
C ALA A 99 -14.78 16.75 -5.34
N LYS A 100 -15.74 16.54 -6.26
CA LYS A 100 -16.17 15.20 -6.68
C LYS A 100 -15.01 14.38 -7.25
N SER A 101 -14.15 14.98 -8.06
CA SER A 101 -13.00 14.29 -8.66
C SER A 101 -11.98 13.83 -7.61
N ILE A 102 -11.61 14.74 -6.70
CA ILE A 102 -10.63 14.45 -5.62
C ILE A 102 -11.20 13.41 -4.65
N ASN A 103 -12.44 13.56 -4.21
CA ASN A 103 -13.10 12.59 -3.34
C ASN A 103 -13.17 11.18 -3.98
N LYS A 104 -13.41 11.10 -5.30
CA LYS A 104 -13.36 9.83 -6.04
C LYS A 104 -11.94 9.21 -6.05
N LYS A 105 -10.90 10.05 -6.19
CA LYS A 105 -9.50 9.57 -6.12
C LYS A 105 -9.16 9.08 -4.73
N LEU A 106 -9.56 9.81 -3.67
CA LEU A 106 -9.37 9.42 -2.28
C LEU A 106 -10.03 8.06 -1.98
N ALA A 107 -11.29 7.89 -2.37
CA ALA A 107 -12.01 6.63 -2.20
C ALA A 107 -11.31 5.44 -2.93
N LYS A 108 -10.76 5.67 -4.12
CA LYS A 108 -9.99 4.65 -4.85
C LYS A 108 -8.69 4.30 -4.11
N SER A 109 -7.98 5.29 -3.59
CA SER A 109 -6.76 5.10 -2.81
C SER A 109 -7.03 4.31 -1.54
N GLN A 110 -8.06 4.65 -0.77
CA GLN A 110 -8.49 3.89 0.41
C GLN A 110 -8.81 2.42 0.09
N LYS A 111 -9.54 2.19 -1.03
CA LYS A 111 -9.83 0.83 -1.49
C LYS A 111 -8.56 0.06 -1.89
N LYS A 112 -7.57 0.74 -2.47
CA LYS A 112 -6.27 0.14 -2.83
C LYS A 112 -5.47 -0.23 -1.58
N LEU A 113 -5.40 0.66 -0.57
CA LEU A 113 -4.78 0.38 0.73
C LEU A 113 -5.38 -0.87 1.38
N LYS A 114 -6.71 -0.95 1.45
CA LYS A 114 -7.39 -2.14 2.02
C LYS A 114 -7.05 -3.43 1.28
N ARG A 115 -6.90 -3.37 -0.06
CA ARG A 115 -6.49 -4.53 -0.86
C ARG A 115 -5.04 -4.94 -0.63
N LEU A 116 -4.13 -3.95 -0.52
CA LEU A 116 -2.71 -4.20 -0.25
C LEU A 116 -2.54 -4.80 1.14
N GLN A 117 -3.20 -4.25 2.17
CA GLN A 117 -3.18 -4.80 3.52
C GLN A 117 -3.63 -6.27 3.52
N LYS A 118 -4.76 -6.60 2.88
CA LYS A 118 -5.25 -7.98 2.78
C LYS A 118 -4.25 -8.92 2.10
N LYS A 119 -3.49 -8.43 1.12
CA LYS A 119 -2.44 -9.24 0.46
C LYS A 119 -1.26 -9.46 1.40
N ILE A 120 -0.81 -8.41 2.10
CA ILE A 120 0.25 -8.47 3.11
C ILE A 120 -0.09 -9.53 4.16
N ASP A 121 -1.27 -9.44 4.75
CA ASP A 121 -1.74 -10.37 5.80
C ASP A 121 -1.72 -11.82 5.30
N LYS A 122 -2.25 -12.07 4.09
CA LYS A 122 -2.25 -13.41 3.49
C LYS A 122 -0.84 -13.94 3.20
N THR A 123 0.05 -13.09 2.69
CA THR A 123 1.43 -13.50 2.39
C THR A 123 2.18 -13.80 3.68
N GLN A 124 2.00 -12.99 4.71
CA GLN A 124 2.59 -13.21 6.03
C GLN A 124 2.08 -14.52 6.66
N GLU A 125 0.78 -14.78 6.60
CA GLU A 125 0.21 -16.06 7.10
C GLU A 125 0.78 -17.26 6.36
N SER A 126 0.96 -17.15 5.03
CA SER A 126 1.54 -18.22 4.23
C SER A 126 3.01 -18.47 4.54
N ILE A 127 3.79 -17.41 4.81
CA ILE A 127 5.18 -17.53 5.27
C ILE A 127 5.22 -18.25 6.63
N ASN A 128 4.41 -17.82 7.59
CA ASN A 128 4.37 -18.43 8.93
C ASN A 128 4.03 -19.92 8.88
N LYS A 129 3.11 -20.33 7.98
CA LYS A 129 2.78 -21.75 7.79
C LYS A 129 3.96 -22.56 7.22
N LEU A 130 4.70 -22.01 6.26
CA LEU A 130 5.87 -22.66 5.68
C LEU A 130 7.02 -22.74 6.67
N ASP A 131 7.29 -21.72 7.46
CA ASP A 131 8.33 -21.73 8.49
C ASP A 131 8.08 -22.81 9.57
N LEU A 132 6.80 -23.04 9.90
CA LEU A 132 6.44 -24.15 10.81
C LEU A 132 6.77 -25.53 10.20
N VAL A 133 6.50 -25.73 8.91
CA VAL A 133 6.82 -26.97 8.20
C VAL A 133 8.32 -27.21 8.13
N VAL A 134 9.11 -26.17 7.80
CA VAL A 134 10.57 -26.23 7.76
C VAL A 134 11.13 -26.66 9.12
N LYS A 135 10.70 -26.03 10.21
CA LYS A 135 11.14 -26.35 11.58
C LYS A 135 10.82 -27.79 12.02
N ILE A 136 9.71 -28.35 11.55
CA ILE A 136 9.35 -29.75 11.85
C ILE A 136 10.28 -30.73 11.14
N HIS A 137 10.79 -30.40 9.95
CA HIS A 137 11.71 -31.26 9.18
C HIS A 137 13.17 -31.10 9.61
N GLU A 138 13.53 -30.09 10.38
CA GLU A 138 14.89 -29.85 10.90
C GLU A 138 15.13 -30.47 12.28
N ASN A 139 14.06 -30.92 12.99
CA ASN A 139 14.11 -31.60 14.29
C ASN A 139 13.95 -33.12 14.13
#